data_283ddd992f6ce816c18d6fa4f4200da0
#
_entry.id   283ddd992f6ce816c18d6fa4f4200da0
#
_cell.length_a   1.000
_cell.length_b   1.000
_cell.length_c   1.000
_cell.angle_alpha   90.00
_cell.angle_beta   90.00
_cell.angle_gamma   90.00
#
_symmetry.space_group_name_H-M   'P 1'
#
loop_
_entity.id
_entity.type
_entity.pdbx_description
1 polymer ?
#
loop_
_entity_poly.entity_id
_entity_poly.type
_entity_poly.pdbx_seq_one_letter_code
_entity_poly.pdbx_strand_id
1 'polypeptide(L)'
;MSIPLTAIEDIIDASGAAPQIQVLLPACARGRQLTARTLLIGMQLTLADGRPAHLTRVHAALTALPEADQTRLGVLAPWKTGPHQLTYRQVEHTHRLITRALGKDKPDGAPSPRLQAACDSLLEASIPGQYTGPANPQASASLAADWTDVETWSRPPRHGTRQGAGPEASWGHRTTNLPGPRGELFFGYYLSAVTMVAEDNGPAVPELARRMTLCSCALDPARALAPVLTAMPAAGIALGDIIDDSGYAHRDAAAWALPLRQAGAQLVQDLHPHDRGPRGTCHGAVIANGNLYCPQTPPALLQLSPLPPGATPKQTAAHDQQTAELARHKPGRHTADDADGYHRVTCPAVTGKIRCPLRPQSMTLDRSHPEILSPPEHPPACCTQQTITVGPQIAAKTRQKHDYPSPAWRRSYARRTSSERTFSTIKDPATHSIARGWCRLTGLTPLMLWLACLLAVRNQRILTAWDTHQADTARRAAAGLPPRTRHRRRRSTPASLATGPP
;
A
#
# COMPACT_ATOMS: atom_id res chain seq x y z
N MET A 1 4.88 9.20 -24.00
CA MET A 1 3.79 10.16 -24.31
C MET A 1 3.78 11.22 -23.22
N SER A 2 3.78 12.52 -23.60
CA SER A 2 3.63 13.62 -22.64
C SER A 2 2.16 13.67 -22.17
N ILE A 3 1.95 13.97 -20.90
CA ILE A 3 0.61 14.18 -20.34
C ILE A 3 0.16 15.59 -20.77
N PRO A 4 -1.04 15.75 -21.34
CA PRO A 4 -1.54 17.07 -21.75
C PRO A 4 -1.70 18.01 -20.54
N LEU A 5 -1.46 19.31 -20.76
CA LEU A 5 -1.66 20.33 -19.72
C LEU A 5 -3.09 20.29 -19.15
N THR A 6 -4.09 20.13 -20.00
CA THR A 6 -5.51 20.05 -19.58
C THR A 6 -5.77 18.91 -18.63
N ALA A 7 -5.20 17.71 -18.86
CA ALA A 7 -5.37 16.59 -17.94
C ALA A 7 -4.71 16.84 -16.56
N ILE A 8 -3.62 17.60 -16.51
CA ILE A 8 -3.00 18.03 -15.26
C ILE A 8 -3.90 19.04 -14.55
N GLU A 9 -4.45 20.01 -15.28
CA GLU A 9 -5.38 21.00 -14.73
C GLU A 9 -6.63 20.36 -14.16
N ASP A 10 -7.24 19.42 -14.91
CA ASP A 10 -8.44 18.70 -14.49
C ASP A 10 -8.23 17.99 -13.13
N ILE A 11 -7.09 17.32 -12.93
CA ILE A 11 -6.77 16.66 -11.66
C ILE A 11 -6.63 17.69 -10.53
N ILE A 12 -5.89 18.77 -10.76
CA ILE A 12 -5.64 19.77 -9.72
C ILE A 12 -6.95 20.48 -9.34
N ASP A 13 -7.78 20.80 -10.32
CA ASP A 13 -9.06 21.46 -10.09
C ASP A 13 -10.06 20.51 -9.40
N ALA A 14 -10.19 19.27 -9.87
CA ALA A 14 -11.05 18.26 -9.26
C ALA A 14 -10.63 17.90 -7.83
N SER A 15 -9.33 18.00 -7.50
CA SER A 15 -8.84 17.71 -6.15
C SER A 15 -9.32 18.72 -5.08
N GLY A 16 -9.63 19.94 -5.47
CA GLY A 16 -9.89 21.02 -4.53
C GLY A 16 -8.68 21.41 -3.65
N ALA A 17 -7.51 20.78 -3.84
CA ALA A 17 -6.33 21.06 -3.02
C ALA A 17 -5.80 22.48 -3.23
N ALA A 18 -5.83 22.99 -4.46
CA ALA A 18 -5.31 24.31 -4.77
C ALA A 18 -6.04 25.45 -4.02
N PRO A 19 -7.38 25.57 -4.03
CA PRO A 19 -8.08 26.57 -3.23
C PRO A 19 -7.90 26.36 -1.73
N GLN A 20 -7.89 25.12 -1.24
CA GLN A 20 -7.62 24.82 0.18
C GLN A 20 -6.23 25.33 0.62
N ILE A 21 -5.21 25.13 -0.20
CA ILE A 21 -3.87 25.66 0.07
C ILE A 21 -3.85 27.18 -0.05
N GLN A 22 -4.53 27.75 -1.05
CA GLN A 22 -4.51 29.19 -1.33
C GLN A 22 -5.03 30.03 -0.14
N VAL A 23 -6.09 29.57 0.54
CA VAL A 23 -6.66 30.27 1.70
C VAL A 23 -5.74 30.24 2.93
N LEU A 24 -4.80 29.30 3.00
CA LEU A 24 -3.80 29.24 4.07
C LEU A 24 -2.65 30.23 3.89
N LEU A 25 -2.51 30.81 2.70
CA LEU A 25 -1.41 31.72 2.41
C LEU A 25 -1.67 33.10 2.98
N PRO A 26 -0.64 33.82 3.49
CA PRO A 26 -0.79 35.17 4.00
C PRO A 26 -1.38 36.11 2.94
N ALA A 27 -2.21 37.07 3.36
CA ALA A 27 -2.71 38.10 2.45
C ALA A 27 -1.55 38.87 1.80
N CYS A 28 -1.74 39.26 0.54
CA CYS A 28 -0.78 40.08 -0.19
C CYS A 28 -1.52 41.29 -0.80
N ALA A 29 -1.21 42.50 -0.35
CA ALA A 29 -1.90 43.71 -0.75
C ALA A 29 -1.86 44.00 -2.27
N ARG A 30 -0.82 43.54 -2.96
CA ARG A 30 -0.64 43.70 -4.42
C ARG A 30 -1.14 42.52 -5.24
N GLY A 31 -1.78 41.53 -4.60
CA GLY A 31 -2.05 40.25 -5.23
C GLY A 31 -0.79 39.39 -5.38
N ARG A 32 -0.99 38.11 -5.69
CA ARG A 32 0.09 37.12 -5.86
C ARG A 32 0.06 36.67 -7.31
N GLN A 33 1.15 36.90 -8.05
CA GLN A 33 1.23 36.45 -9.45
C GLN A 33 1.14 34.93 -9.56
N LEU A 34 1.93 34.20 -8.76
CA LEU A 34 1.92 32.74 -8.75
C LEU A 34 0.94 32.24 -7.68
N THR A 35 -0.09 31.54 -8.11
CA THR A 35 -1.08 30.90 -7.22
C THR A 35 -0.62 29.50 -6.80
N ALA A 36 -1.28 28.92 -5.78
CA ALA A 36 -1.08 27.54 -5.39
C ALA A 36 -1.41 26.58 -6.56
N ARG A 37 -2.50 26.86 -7.30
CA ARG A 37 -2.91 26.11 -8.49
C ARG A 37 -1.78 26.05 -9.53
N THR A 38 -1.26 27.20 -9.94
CA THR A 38 -0.22 27.29 -10.96
C THR A 38 1.08 26.61 -10.53
N LEU A 39 1.43 26.69 -9.22
CA LEU A 39 2.60 25.98 -8.71
C LEU A 39 2.43 24.47 -8.78
N LEU A 40 1.27 23.93 -8.37
CA LEU A 40 0.98 22.49 -8.48
C LEU A 40 0.99 21.99 -9.93
N ILE A 41 0.45 22.79 -10.87
CA ILE A 41 0.54 22.51 -12.32
C ILE A 41 2.00 22.42 -12.75
N GLY A 42 2.82 23.40 -12.40
CA GLY A 42 4.25 23.42 -12.74
C GLY A 42 5.03 22.23 -12.15
N MET A 43 4.67 21.78 -10.93
CA MET A 43 5.23 20.58 -10.32
C MET A 43 4.86 19.33 -11.14
N GLN A 44 3.59 19.15 -11.49
CA GLN A 44 3.13 17.99 -12.27
C GLN A 44 3.67 18.01 -13.71
N LEU A 45 3.75 19.17 -14.37
CA LEU A 45 4.41 19.31 -15.69
C LEU A 45 5.86 18.86 -15.65
N THR A 46 6.61 19.31 -14.63
CA THR A 46 8.02 18.91 -14.45
C THR A 46 8.15 17.38 -14.33
N LEU A 47 7.24 16.75 -13.61
CA LEU A 47 7.21 15.31 -13.43
C LEU A 47 6.72 14.57 -14.69
N ALA A 48 5.75 15.13 -15.40
CA ALA A 48 5.27 14.58 -16.67
C ALA A 48 6.38 14.54 -17.74
N ASP A 49 7.28 15.52 -17.70
CA ASP A 49 8.48 15.55 -18.54
C ASP A 49 9.62 14.63 -18.08
N GLY A 50 9.43 13.89 -16.97
CA GLY A 50 10.47 13.02 -16.41
C GLY A 50 11.68 13.78 -15.88
N ARG A 51 11.50 15.02 -15.44
CA ARG A 51 12.60 15.87 -14.94
C ARG A 51 12.76 15.80 -13.43
N PRO A 52 13.98 16.04 -12.91
CA PRO A 52 14.24 16.08 -11.48
C PRO A 52 13.38 17.09 -10.72
N ALA A 53 13.07 16.78 -9.47
CA ALA A 53 12.28 17.59 -8.53
C ALA A 53 13.04 18.83 -8.06
N HIS A 54 13.26 19.79 -8.96
CA HIS A 54 13.94 21.05 -8.69
C HIS A 54 13.03 22.23 -9.03
N LEU A 55 12.93 23.23 -8.16
CA LEU A 55 12.11 24.42 -8.39
C LEU A 55 12.52 25.20 -9.63
N THR A 56 13.81 25.14 -10.03
CA THR A 56 14.27 25.70 -11.29
C THR A 56 13.63 25.02 -12.50
N ARG A 57 13.32 23.72 -12.41
CA ARG A 57 12.62 22.96 -13.46
C ARG A 57 11.14 23.31 -13.50
N VAL A 58 10.53 23.54 -12.34
CA VAL A 58 9.15 24.04 -12.25
C VAL A 58 9.03 25.39 -12.94
N HIS A 59 9.95 26.32 -12.65
CA HIS A 59 9.99 27.62 -13.34
C HIS A 59 10.14 27.44 -14.85
N ALA A 60 11.11 26.62 -15.29
CA ALA A 60 11.36 26.37 -16.71
C ALA A 60 10.14 25.71 -17.41
N ALA A 61 9.46 24.77 -16.76
CA ALA A 61 8.27 24.13 -17.31
C ALA A 61 7.12 25.12 -17.51
N LEU A 62 6.88 26.02 -16.53
CA LEU A 62 5.83 27.04 -16.61
C LEU A 62 6.14 28.11 -17.68
N THR A 63 7.39 28.55 -17.78
CA THR A 63 7.79 29.57 -18.76
C THR A 63 7.98 29.06 -20.18
N ALA A 64 8.00 27.74 -20.37
CA ALA A 64 8.04 27.10 -21.69
C ALA A 64 6.65 26.84 -22.29
N LEU A 65 5.58 27.10 -21.57
CA LEU A 65 4.21 26.96 -22.06
C LEU A 65 3.93 27.97 -23.20
N PRO A 66 2.96 27.71 -24.06
CA PRO A 66 2.46 28.70 -25.01
C PRO A 66 2.01 30.00 -24.30
N GLU A 67 2.19 31.16 -24.94
CA GLU A 67 1.91 32.48 -24.34
C GLU A 67 0.47 32.59 -23.82
N ALA A 68 -0.50 32.04 -24.54
CA ALA A 68 -1.89 32.00 -24.12
C ALA A 68 -2.06 31.26 -22.78
N ASP A 69 -1.39 30.12 -22.60
CA ASP A 69 -1.42 29.35 -21.36
C ASP A 69 -0.63 30.06 -20.24
N GLN A 70 0.51 30.67 -20.56
CA GLN A 70 1.24 31.48 -19.59
C GLN A 70 0.38 32.63 -19.04
N THR A 71 -0.33 33.32 -19.91
CA THR A 71 -1.23 34.42 -19.53
C THR A 71 -2.40 33.90 -18.67
N ARG A 72 -3.05 32.83 -19.09
CA ARG A 72 -4.17 32.21 -18.37
C ARG A 72 -3.77 31.69 -16.98
N LEU A 73 -2.56 31.16 -16.85
CA LEU A 73 -2.04 30.64 -15.59
C LEU A 73 -1.33 31.71 -14.73
N GLY A 74 -1.30 32.98 -15.17
CA GLY A 74 -0.63 34.06 -14.47
C GLY A 74 0.91 34.00 -14.48
N VAL A 75 1.49 33.14 -15.32
CA VAL A 75 2.95 33.06 -15.54
C VAL A 75 3.44 34.30 -16.26
N LEU A 76 2.65 34.78 -17.23
CA LEU A 76 2.81 36.05 -17.88
C LEU A 76 1.67 36.97 -17.43
N ALA A 77 1.99 38.04 -16.66
CA ALA A 77 0.99 38.95 -16.13
C ALA A 77 1.11 40.33 -16.75
N PRO A 78 0.00 41.02 -17.05
CA PRO A 78 0.04 42.42 -17.49
C PRO A 78 0.48 43.33 -16.34
N TRP A 79 1.47 44.16 -16.61
CA TRP A 79 1.90 45.24 -15.71
C TRP A 79 1.82 46.58 -16.41
N LYS A 80 1.85 47.69 -15.64
CA LYS A 80 1.84 49.05 -16.19
C LYS A 80 2.97 49.36 -17.15
N THR A 81 4.08 48.61 -17.06
CA THR A 81 5.30 48.77 -17.88
C THR A 81 5.45 47.71 -18.97
N GLY A 82 4.41 46.88 -19.21
CA GLY A 82 4.45 45.76 -20.17
C GLY A 82 4.28 44.41 -19.49
N PRO A 83 4.25 43.30 -20.25
CA PRO A 83 4.10 41.96 -19.72
C PRO A 83 5.25 41.57 -18.80
N HIS A 84 4.91 41.14 -17.59
CA HIS A 84 5.87 40.70 -16.58
C HIS A 84 5.88 39.15 -16.50
N GLN A 85 7.00 38.55 -16.84
CA GLN A 85 7.16 37.10 -16.76
C GLN A 85 7.48 36.67 -15.31
N LEU A 86 6.97 35.49 -14.95
CA LEU A 86 7.25 34.85 -13.66
C LEU A 86 8.76 34.66 -13.47
N THR A 87 9.26 35.05 -12.30
CA THR A 87 10.66 34.86 -11.92
C THR A 87 10.84 33.60 -11.07
N TYR A 88 12.03 33.01 -11.10
CA TYR A 88 12.39 31.88 -10.24
C TYR A 88 12.19 32.22 -8.74
N ARG A 89 12.52 33.44 -8.31
CA ARG A 89 12.33 33.87 -6.92
C ARG A 89 10.87 33.84 -6.48
N GLN A 90 9.93 34.11 -7.37
CA GLN A 90 8.49 34.03 -7.08
C GLN A 90 8.07 32.55 -6.92
N VAL A 91 8.61 31.64 -7.73
CA VAL A 91 8.36 30.19 -7.57
C VAL A 91 8.88 29.70 -6.22
N GLU A 92 10.13 30.02 -5.89
CA GLU A 92 10.75 29.64 -4.62
C GLU A 92 9.98 30.23 -3.40
N HIS A 93 9.63 31.50 -3.47
CA HIS A 93 8.89 32.17 -2.41
C HIS A 93 7.50 31.54 -2.19
N THR A 94 6.75 31.34 -3.27
CA THR A 94 5.40 30.73 -3.19
C THR A 94 5.46 29.29 -2.69
N HIS A 95 6.42 28.49 -3.18
CA HIS A 95 6.66 27.14 -2.68
C HIS A 95 6.97 27.14 -1.18
N ARG A 96 7.84 28.04 -0.71
CA ARG A 96 8.16 28.18 0.71
C ARG A 96 6.96 28.56 1.57
N LEU A 97 6.09 29.45 1.08
CA LEU A 97 4.86 29.81 1.80
C LEU A 97 3.90 28.64 1.89
N ILE A 98 3.68 27.92 0.79
CA ILE A 98 2.81 26.73 0.74
C ILE A 98 3.33 25.66 1.71
N THR A 99 4.61 25.33 1.65
CA THR A 99 5.18 24.29 2.51
C THR A 99 5.17 24.66 3.99
N ARG A 100 5.34 25.95 4.34
CA ARG A 100 5.16 26.43 5.70
C ARG A 100 3.71 26.32 6.17
N ALA A 101 2.75 26.72 5.33
CA ALA A 101 1.34 26.67 5.66
C ALA A 101 0.84 25.23 5.84
N LEU A 102 1.24 24.33 4.96
CA LEU A 102 0.91 22.92 5.04
C LEU A 102 1.65 22.19 6.18
N GLY A 103 2.86 22.60 6.51
CA GLY A 103 3.66 22.03 7.60
C GLY A 103 3.35 22.57 8.99
N LYS A 104 2.41 23.52 9.13
CA LYS A 104 2.03 24.06 10.43
C LYS A 104 1.31 23.00 11.27
N ASP A 105 1.59 22.98 12.56
CA ASP A 105 0.99 22.07 13.55
C ASP A 105 1.21 20.56 13.22
N LYS A 106 2.34 20.23 12.55
CA LYS A 106 2.69 18.85 12.26
C LYS A 106 3.20 18.13 13.51
N PRO A 107 2.86 16.84 13.70
CA PRO A 107 3.52 15.99 14.69
C PRO A 107 5.00 15.82 14.37
N ASP A 108 5.81 15.48 15.38
CA ASP A 108 7.23 15.21 15.14
C ASP A 108 7.41 14.01 14.22
N GLY A 109 8.14 14.22 13.13
CA GLY A 109 8.44 13.17 12.14
C GLY A 109 7.25 12.67 11.29
N ALA A 110 6.05 13.26 11.42
CA ALA A 110 4.86 12.89 10.65
C ALA A 110 4.26 14.09 9.89
N PRO A 111 3.44 13.90 8.86
CA PRO A 111 2.77 14.99 8.15
C PRO A 111 1.71 15.67 9.02
N SER A 112 1.48 16.95 8.77
CA SER A 112 0.31 17.62 9.33
C SER A 112 -0.99 17.09 8.72
N PRO A 113 -2.15 17.18 9.40
CA PRO A 113 -3.43 16.80 8.80
C PRO A 113 -3.75 17.56 7.51
N ARG A 114 -3.35 18.83 7.40
CA ARG A 114 -3.54 19.64 6.18
C ARG A 114 -2.73 19.13 5.01
N LEU A 115 -1.48 18.77 5.24
CA LEU A 115 -0.62 18.19 4.21
C LEU A 115 -1.16 16.82 3.76
N GLN A 116 -1.54 15.97 4.71
CA GLN A 116 -2.12 14.65 4.39
C GLN A 116 -3.39 14.81 3.55
N ALA A 117 -4.32 15.68 3.95
CA ALA A 117 -5.56 15.94 3.22
C ALA A 117 -5.31 16.45 1.80
N ALA A 118 -4.36 17.37 1.60
CA ALA A 118 -4.02 17.89 0.28
C ALA A 118 -3.42 16.77 -0.62
N CYS A 119 -2.56 15.92 -0.08
CA CYS A 119 -1.99 14.78 -0.81
C CYS A 119 -3.06 13.74 -1.16
N ASP A 120 -3.95 13.41 -0.21
CA ASP A 120 -5.05 12.47 -0.42
C ASP A 120 -6.02 12.95 -1.50
N SER A 121 -6.37 14.25 -1.49
CA SER A 121 -7.24 14.85 -2.50
C SER A 121 -6.62 14.81 -3.89
N LEU A 122 -5.33 15.12 -4.02
CA LEU A 122 -4.61 15.06 -5.30
C LEU A 122 -4.57 13.63 -5.86
N LEU A 123 -4.35 12.63 -5.01
CA LEU A 123 -4.33 11.23 -5.44
C LEU A 123 -5.72 10.75 -5.82
N GLU A 124 -6.75 11.01 -5.00
CA GLU A 124 -8.11 10.60 -5.30
C GLU A 124 -8.61 11.21 -6.62
N ALA A 125 -8.35 12.51 -6.86
CA ALA A 125 -8.72 13.17 -8.12
C ALA A 125 -7.99 12.61 -9.35
N SER A 126 -6.87 11.94 -9.18
CA SER A 126 -6.14 11.28 -10.27
C SER A 126 -6.72 9.90 -10.65
N ILE A 127 -7.78 9.45 -9.96
CA ILE A 127 -8.45 8.16 -10.18
C ILE A 127 -9.83 8.40 -10.76
N PRO A 128 -10.11 7.95 -12.00
CA PRO A 128 -11.44 8.10 -12.59
C PRO A 128 -12.52 7.39 -11.77
N GLY A 129 -13.71 8.01 -11.65
CA GLY A 129 -14.82 7.50 -10.84
C GLY A 129 -15.30 6.10 -11.21
N GLN A 130 -15.07 5.67 -12.45
CA GLN A 130 -15.38 4.31 -12.90
C GLN A 130 -14.59 3.23 -12.15
N TYR A 131 -13.47 3.57 -11.49
CA TYR A 131 -12.66 2.63 -10.71
C TYR A 131 -12.90 2.72 -9.20
N THR A 132 -13.73 3.65 -8.74
CA THR A 132 -13.93 3.93 -7.30
C THR A 132 -15.38 3.84 -6.83
N GLY A 133 -16.35 3.94 -7.71
CA GLY A 133 -17.77 3.93 -7.35
C GLY A 133 -18.31 2.54 -7.05
N PRO A 134 -19.05 2.34 -5.92
CA PRO A 134 -19.57 1.01 -5.52
C PRO A 134 -20.54 0.39 -6.52
N ALA A 135 -21.17 1.19 -7.37
CA ALA A 135 -22.08 0.73 -8.43
C ALA A 135 -21.36 0.26 -9.71
N ASN A 136 -20.04 0.42 -9.79
CA ASN A 136 -19.29 0.08 -10.99
C ASN A 136 -18.63 -1.30 -10.84
N PRO A 137 -18.86 -2.25 -11.78
CA PRO A 137 -18.23 -3.58 -11.73
C PRO A 137 -16.71 -3.56 -11.88
N GLN A 138 -16.12 -2.44 -12.33
CA GLN A 138 -14.67 -2.23 -12.42
C GLN A 138 -14.10 -1.51 -11.19
N ALA A 139 -14.93 -1.12 -10.23
CA ALA A 139 -14.45 -0.49 -9.01
C ALA A 139 -13.76 -1.53 -8.12
N SER A 140 -12.71 -1.10 -7.41
CA SER A 140 -12.08 -1.91 -6.39
C SER A 140 -11.86 -1.10 -5.12
N ALA A 141 -12.21 -1.72 -3.99
CA ALA A 141 -11.91 -1.25 -2.65
C ALA A 141 -10.65 -1.90 -2.06
N SER A 142 -10.09 -2.89 -2.76
CA SER A 142 -8.91 -3.64 -2.31
C SER A 142 -7.61 -2.91 -2.63
N LEU A 143 -6.69 -2.91 -1.68
CA LEU A 143 -5.44 -2.13 -1.71
C LEU A 143 -4.24 -3.01 -1.33
N ALA A 144 -3.15 -2.91 -2.09
CA ALA A 144 -1.85 -3.45 -1.70
C ALA A 144 -1.02 -2.35 -1.03
N ALA A 145 -0.60 -2.59 0.21
CA ALA A 145 0.19 -1.66 1.01
C ALA A 145 1.66 -2.09 1.04
N ASP A 146 2.55 -1.12 0.92
CA ASP A 146 3.99 -1.32 1.09
C ASP A 146 4.66 0.01 1.42
N TRP A 147 5.94 -0.02 1.87
CA TRP A 147 6.74 1.17 2.08
C TRP A 147 8.11 1.04 1.43
N THR A 148 8.73 2.20 1.19
CA THR A 148 10.07 2.26 0.63
C THR A 148 10.88 3.38 1.26
N ASP A 149 12.20 3.29 1.16
CA ASP A 149 13.13 4.33 1.54
C ASP A 149 13.08 5.53 0.60
N VAL A 150 13.15 6.74 1.16
CA VAL A 150 13.36 8.00 0.46
C VAL A 150 14.51 8.74 1.12
N GLU A 151 15.68 8.67 0.51
CA GLU A 151 16.87 9.33 1.01
C GLU A 151 16.76 10.86 0.78
N THR A 152 16.92 11.64 1.87
CA THR A 152 16.87 13.10 1.75
C THR A 152 18.12 13.69 1.12
N TRP A 153 17.95 14.83 0.44
CA TRP A 153 19.10 15.62 -0.04
C TRP A 153 19.89 16.25 1.11
N SER A 154 19.25 16.50 2.25
CA SER A 154 19.90 17.03 3.46
C SER A 154 21.01 16.11 3.93
N ARG A 155 22.11 16.70 4.41
CA ARG A 155 23.14 15.94 5.12
C ARG A 155 22.66 15.64 6.55
N PRO A 156 22.99 14.47 7.10
CA PRO A 156 22.74 14.20 8.51
C PRO A 156 23.47 15.23 9.37
N PRO A 157 22.93 15.57 10.56
CA PRO A 157 23.58 16.48 11.48
C PRO A 157 24.95 15.91 11.90
N ARG A 158 25.95 16.78 12.02
CA ARG A 158 27.25 16.41 12.59
C ARG A 158 27.11 16.14 14.09
N HIS A 159 27.97 15.27 14.62
CA HIS A 159 28.06 15.05 16.07
C HIS A 159 28.09 16.39 16.83
N GLY A 160 27.18 16.56 17.81
CA GLY A 160 27.06 17.78 18.60
C GLY A 160 26.16 18.88 18.05
N THR A 161 25.65 18.79 16.79
CA THR A 161 24.66 19.73 16.26
C THR A 161 23.27 19.09 16.21
N ARG A 162 22.28 19.71 16.87
CA ARG A 162 20.91 19.19 16.95
C ARG A 162 20.03 19.46 15.72
N GLN A 163 20.48 20.27 14.76
CA GLN A 163 19.66 20.69 13.64
C GLN A 163 20.42 20.55 12.32
N GLY A 164 19.88 19.69 11.43
CA GLY A 164 20.22 19.64 10.02
C GLY A 164 19.18 20.40 9.19
N ALA A 165 19.42 20.57 7.88
CA ALA A 165 18.49 21.22 6.95
C ALA A 165 17.15 20.45 6.74
N GLY A 166 17.04 19.24 7.26
CA GLY A 166 15.81 18.43 7.33
C GLY A 166 15.65 17.86 8.73
N PRO A 167 15.13 18.64 9.70
CA PRO A 167 15.10 18.27 11.11
C PRO A 167 14.25 17.01 11.39
N GLU A 168 13.31 16.69 10.54
CA GLU A 168 12.44 15.51 10.67
C GLU A 168 13.08 14.23 10.08
N ALA A 169 14.13 14.35 9.27
CA ALA A 169 14.81 13.19 8.70
C ALA A 169 15.61 12.46 9.77
N SER A 170 15.64 11.15 9.70
CA SER A 170 16.41 10.30 10.60
C SER A 170 17.04 9.12 9.88
N TRP A 171 17.92 8.40 10.60
CA TRP A 171 18.55 7.20 10.07
C TRP A 171 17.54 6.05 9.99
N GLY A 172 17.50 5.40 8.84
CA GLY A 172 16.72 4.21 8.56
C GLY A 172 17.57 3.10 7.95
N HIS A 173 17.00 1.91 7.91
CA HIS A 173 17.62 0.75 7.26
C HIS A 173 16.88 0.43 5.98
N ARG A 174 17.62 0.22 4.89
CA ARG A 174 17.08 -0.41 3.68
C ARG A 174 16.85 -1.88 3.96
N THR A 175 15.62 -2.33 3.75
CA THR A 175 15.31 -3.76 3.85
C THR A 175 15.94 -4.48 2.67
N THR A 176 16.87 -5.39 2.93
CA THR A 176 17.41 -6.30 1.92
C THR A 176 16.77 -7.66 2.12
N ASN A 177 16.26 -8.27 1.04
CA ASN A 177 15.76 -9.66 1.05
C ASN A 177 16.91 -10.69 1.06
N LEU A 178 18.14 -10.25 1.26
CA LEU A 178 19.32 -11.11 1.32
C LEU A 178 19.59 -11.52 2.77
N PRO A 179 19.91 -12.80 3.04
CA PRO A 179 20.39 -13.21 4.34
C PRO A 179 21.74 -12.53 4.61
N GLY A 180 21.83 -11.75 5.69
CA GLY A 180 23.03 -11.01 6.03
C GLY A 180 22.81 -9.97 7.12
N PRO A 181 23.82 -9.20 7.50
CA PRO A 181 23.68 -8.12 8.48
C PRO A 181 22.68 -7.08 8.00
N ARG A 182 22.13 -6.30 8.96
CA ARG A 182 21.12 -5.24 8.71
C ARG A 182 21.46 -4.44 7.46
N GLY A 183 20.47 -4.20 6.60
CA GLY A 183 20.62 -3.50 5.34
C GLY A 183 21.33 -2.15 5.47
N GLU A 184 21.76 -1.61 4.34
CA GLU A 184 22.46 -0.33 4.24
C GLU A 184 21.69 0.78 4.96
N LEU A 185 22.40 1.58 5.76
CA LEU A 185 21.84 2.76 6.42
C LEU A 185 21.62 3.88 5.41
N PHE A 186 20.51 4.56 5.54
CA PHE A 186 20.23 5.80 4.80
C PHE A 186 19.68 6.87 5.76
N PHE A 187 19.82 8.14 5.38
CA PHE A 187 19.26 9.26 6.13
C PHE A 187 18.09 9.85 5.37
N GLY A 188 16.87 9.80 5.94
CA GLY A 188 15.68 10.24 5.22
C GLY A 188 14.36 9.86 5.87
N TYR A 189 13.46 9.33 5.04
CA TYR A 189 12.06 9.07 5.35
C TYR A 189 11.62 7.71 4.81
N TYR A 190 10.54 7.16 5.37
CA TYR A 190 9.78 6.07 4.76
C TYR A 190 8.55 6.63 4.04
N LEU A 191 8.42 6.30 2.77
CA LEU A 191 7.23 6.52 1.97
C LEU A 191 6.37 5.26 2.01
N SER A 192 5.22 5.33 2.65
CA SER A 192 4.17 4.32 2.53
C SER A 192 3.19 4.71 1.43
N ALA A 193 2.83 3.78 0.55
CA ALA A 193 1.82 3.97 -0.47
C ALA A 193 0.92 2.75 -0.58
N VAL A 194 -0.34 2.97 -0.92
CA VAL A 194 -1.29 1.90 -1.22
C VAL A 194 -1.74 2.00 -2.67
N THR A 195 -1.72 0.85 -3.32
CA THR A 195 -2.05 0.71 -4.74
C THR A 195 -3.35 -0.08 -4.87
N MET A 196 -4.29 0.41 -5.67
CA MET A 196 -5.51 -0.31 -6.01
C MET A 196 -5.16 -1.62 -6.71
N VAL A 197 -5.85 -2.69 -6.32
CA VAL A 197 -5.71 -4.02 -6.92
C VAL A 197 -7.09 -4.59 -7.19
N ALA A 198 -7.18 -5.56 -8.12
CA ALA A 198 -8.43 -6.26 -8.37
C ALA A 198 -8.99 -6.87 -7.07
N GLU A 199 -10.31 -6.96 -6.97
CA GLU A 199 -10.95 -7.76 -5.93
C GLU A 199 -10.55 -9.24 -6.06
N ASP A 200 -10.72 -9.98 -4.99
CA ASP A 200 -10.43 -11.42 -4.99
C ASP A 200 -11.35 -12.12 -5.98
N ASN A 201 -10.76 -12.70 -7.03
CA ASN A 201 -11.45 -13.24 -8.22
C ASN A 201 -12.24 -12.21 -9.04
N GLY A 202 -12.01 -10.90 -8.81
CA GLY A 202 -12.64 -9.83 -9.60
C GLY A 202 -11.91 -9.55 -10.93
N PRO A 203 -12.51 -8.70 -11.77
CA PRO A 203 -11.86 -8.27 -13.00
C PRO A 203 -10.58 -7.48 -12.72
N ALA A 204 -9.67 -7.49 -13.70
CA ALA A 204 -8.46 -6.68 -13.61
C ALA A 204 -8.81 -5.19 -13.57
N VAL A 205 -8.06 -4.44 -12.77
CA VAL A 205 -8.17 -2.98 -12.63
C VAL A 205 -6.81 -2.32 -12.86
N PRO A 206 -6.76 -1.03 -13.24
CA PRO A 206 -5.49 -0.32 -13.30
C PRO A 206 -4.89 -0.16 -11.89
N GLU A 207 -3.57 -0.37 -11.78
CA GLU A 207 -2.85 -0.33 -10.50
C GLU A 207 -2.51 1.11 -10.11
N LEU A 208 -3.48 1.84 -9.60
CA LEU A 208 -3.37 3.26 -9.26
C LEU A 208 -3.00 3.44 -7.79
N ALA A 209 -2.06 4.34 -7.51
CA ALA A 209 -1.76 4.77 -6.15
C ALA A 209 -2.93 5.61 -5.62
N ARG A 210 -3.54 5.19 -4.51
CA ARG A 210 -4.75 5.82 -3.96
C ARG A 210 -4.49 6.65 -2.72
N ARG A 211 -3.57 6.19 -1.85
CA ARG A 211 -3.15 6.91 -0.64
C ARG A 211 -1.65 6.79 -0.46
N MET A 212 -1.09 7.76 0.21
CA MET A 212 0.30 7.74 0.62
C MET A 212 0.49 8.51 1.93
N THR A 213 1.57 8.20 2.63
CA THR A 213 2.09 9.05 3.71
C THR A 213 3.61 8.99 3.73
N LEU A 214 4.23 10.05 4.24
CA LEU A 214 5.67 10.14 4.41
C LEU A 214 5.98 10.35 5.89
N CYS A 215 6.81 9.52 6.49
CA CYS A 215 7.21 9.69 7.88
C CYS A 215 8.73 9.61 8.04
N SER A 216 9.23 10.22 9.13
CA SER A 216 10.61 10.05 9.56
C SER A 216 10.96 8.57 9.73
N CYS A 217 12.20 8.17 9.42
CA CYS A 217 12.66 6.81 9.71
C CYS A 217 12.71 6.48 11.22
N ALA A 218 12.54 7.48 12.11
CA ALA A 218 12.34 7.25 13.54
C ALA A 218 10.94 6.73 13.88
N LEU A 219 9.97 6.86 12.96
CA LEU A 219 8.60 6.39 13.15
C LEU A 219 8.37 5.05 12.44
N ASP A 220 7.42 4.31 12.96
CA ASP A 220 6.94 3.08 12.34
C ASP A 220 6.04 3.40 11.13
N PRO A 221 6.39 2.94 9.91
CA PRO A 221 5.58 3.18 8.70
C PRO A 221 4.14 2.67 8.80
N ALA A 222 3.92 1.54 9.50
CA ALA A 222 2.57 0.99 9.69
C ALA A 222 1.72 1.90 10.58
N ARG A 223 2.29 2.43 11.67
CA ARG A 223 1.62 3.39 12.55
C ARG A 223 1.33 4.72 11.85
N ALA A 224 2.16 5.11 10.90
CA ALA A 224 1.94 6.30 10.10
C ALA A 224 0.84 6.10 9.04
N LEU A 225 0.74 4.91 8.45
CA LEU A 225 -0.21 4.61 7.39
C LEU A 225 -1.61 4.24 7.92
N ALA A 226 -1.71 3.53 9.04
CA ALA A 226 -3.00 3.06 9.58
C ALA A 226 -4.05 4.17 9.73
N PRO A 227 -3.75 5.38 10.29
CA PRO A 227 -4.71 6.48 10.37
C PRO A 227 -5.21 6.97 9.01
N VAL A 228 -4.35 6.94 7.99
CA VAL A 228 -4.70 7.35 6.62
C VAL A 228 -5.72 6.40 6.01
N LEU A 229 -5.54 5.09 6.22
CA LEU A 229 -6.48 4.07 5.74
C LEU A 229 -7.80 4.08 6.53
N THR A 230 -7.72 4.17 7.85
CA THR A 230 -8.93 4.17 8.71
C THR A 230 -9.79 5.42 8.55
N ALA A 231 -9.25 6.51 8.00
CA ALA A 231 -10.01 7.71 7.65
C ALA A 231 -10.79 7.57 6.32
N MET A 232 -10.47 6.60 5.47
CA MET A 232 -11.10 6.45 4.15
C MET A 232 -12.62 6.25 4.21
N PRO A 233 -13.19 5.40 5.11
CA PRO A 233 -14.64 5.25 5.20
C PRO A 233 -15.39 6.53 5.54
N ALA A 234 -14.83 7.38 6.39
CA ALA A 234 -15.40 8.69 6.71
C ALA A 234 -15.44 9.65 5.50
N ALA A 235 -14.56 9.43 4.53
CA ALA A 235 -14.55 10.14 3.25
C ALA A 235 -15.43 9.45 2.17
N GLY A 236 -16.25 8.46 2.55
CA GLY A 236 -17.12 7.71 1.63
C GLY A 236 -16.38 6.66 0.79
N ILE A 237 -15.16 6.30 1.15
CA ILE A 237 -14.34 5.35 0.41
C ILE A 237 -14.29 4.03 1.17
N ALA A 238 -14.95 3.01 0.65
CA ALA A 238 -14.96 1.69 1.27
C ALA A 238 -13.56 1.05 1.29
N LEU A 239 -13.27 0.29 2.34
CA LEU A 239 -12.09 -0.56 2.45
C LEU A 239 -12.49 -2.02 2.15
N GLY A 240 -11.81 -2.61 1.16
CA GLY A 240 -11.87 -4.04 0.86
C GLY A 240 -10.71 -4.80 1.51
N ASP A 241 -10.02 -5.61 0.72
CA ASP A 241 -8.83 -6.32 1.18
C ASP A 241 -7.65 -5.34 1.33
N ILE A 242 -6.95 -5.42 2.46
CA ILE A 242 -5.63 -4.80 2.63
C ILE A 242 -4.59 -5.91 2.55
N ILE A 243 -3.78 -5.85 1.49
CA ILE A 243 -2.75 -6.85 1.22
C ILE A 243 -1.39 -6.24 1.58
N ASP A 244 -0.72 -6.84 2.56
CA ASP A 244 0.55 -6.32 3.08
C ASP A 244 1.56 -7.44 3.37
N ASP A 245 2.81 -7.05 3.62
CA ASP A 245 3.87 -8.00 3.91
C ASP A 245 4.07 -8.24 5.42
N SER A 246 5.05 -9.11 5.72
CA SER A 246 5.40 -9.47 7.09
C SER A 246 5.89 -8.27 7.92
N GLY A 247 6.31 -7.18 7.30
CA GLY A 247 6.71 -5.95 7.99
C GLY A 247 5.52 -5.27 8.67
N TYR A 248 4.35 -5.25 8.04
CA TYR A 248 3.11 -4.78 8.64
C TYR A 248 2.51 -5.82 9.59
N ALA A 249 2.45 -7.09 9.16
CA ALA A 249 1.89 -8.17 9.95
C ALA A 249 2.60 -8.39 11.29
N HIS A 250 3.89 -8.04 11.38
CA HIS A 250 4.67 -8.18 12.63
C HIS A 250 4.35 -7.11 13.69
N ARG A 251 3.61 -6.05 13.34
CA ARG A 251 3.25 -4.97 14.27
C ARG A 251 2.22 -5.43 15.31
N ASP A 252 2.14 -4.69 16.43
CA ASP A 252 1.09 -4.92 17.41
C ASP A 252 -0.29 -4.83 16.77
N ALA A 253 -1.21 -5.69 17.20
CA ALA A 253 -2.57 -5.72 16.65
C ALA A 253 -3.27 -4.36 16.76
N ALA A 254 -3.06 -3.62 17.85
CA ALA A 254 -3.61 -2.28 18.06
C ALA A 254 -3.03 -1.22 17.12
N ALA A 255 -1.80 -1.44 16.60
CA ALA A 255 -1.14 -0.49 15.71
C ALA A 255 -1.57 -0.66 14.24
N TRP A 256 -2.02 -1.84 13.83
CA TRP A 256 -2.33 -2.16 12.45
C TRP A 256 -3.63 -2.95 12.27
N ALA A 257 -3.66 -4.19 12.72
CA ALA A 257 -4.73 -5.13 12.35
C ALA A 257 -6.12 -4.78 12.91
N LEU A 258 -6.20 -4.34 14.17
CA LEU A 258 -7.48 -4.02 14.81
C LEU A 258 -8.14 -2.76 14.24
N PRO A 259 -7.42 -1.61 14.10
CA PRO A 259 -8.02 -0.41 13.51
C PRO A 259 -8.53 -0.62 12.09
N LEU A 260 -7.79 -1.36 11.26
CA LEU A 260 -8.19 -1.63 9.88
C LEU A 260 -9.45 -2.50 9.81
N ARG A 261 -9.56 -3.54 10.65
CA ARG A 261 -10.79 -4.36 10.71
C ARG A 261 -11.98 -3.57 11.24
N GLN A 262 -11.78 -2.71 12.24
CA GLN A 262 -12.83 -1.80 12.73
C GLN A 262 -13.30 -0.83 11.64
N ALA A 263 -12.41 -0.45 10.73
CA ALA A 263 -12.74 0.35 9.55
C ALA A 263 -13.34 -0.47 8.39
N GLY A 264 -13.57 -1.78 8.56
CA GLY A 264 -14.22 -2.65 7.57
C GLY A 264 -13.27 -3.42 6.66
N ALA A 265 -11.96 -3.26 6.80
CA ALA A 265 -10.98 -3.97 5.96
C ALA A 265 -10.87 -5.46 6.29
N GLN A 266 -10.56 -6.27 5.28
CA GLN A 266 -10.13 -7.66 5.42
C GLN A 266 -8.63 -7.76 5.14
N LEU A 267 -7.87 -8.37 6.05
CA LEU A 267 -6.43 -8.47 5.91
C LEU A 267 -6.02 -9.71 5.11
N VAL A 268 -5.01 -9.55 4.25
CA VAL A 268 -4.33 -10.64 3.53
C VAL A 268 -2.83 -10.40 3.66
N GLN A 269 -2.21 -11.10 4.62
CA GLN A 269 -0.87 -10.79 5.10
C GLN A 269 0.07 -11.98 4.96
N ASP A 270 1.35 -11.75 4.64
CA ASP A 270 2.37 -12.76 4.93
C ASP A 270 2.76 -12.66 6.40
N LEU A 271 2.69 -13.77 7.11
CA LEU A 271 3.02 -13.78 8.52
C LEU A 271 4.54 -13.78 8.72
N HIS A 272 5.00 -12.91 9.63
CA HIS A 272 6.41 -12.92 10.04
C HIS A 272 6.80 -14.29 10.61
N PRO A 273 8.01 -14.81 10.36
CA PRO A 273 8.43 -16.13 10.86
C PRO A 273 8.18 -16.33 12.36
N HIS A 274 8.36 -15.29 13.18
CA HIS A 274 8.08 -15.34 14.63
C HIS A 274 6.58 -15.44 14.96
N ASP A 275 5.68 -15.17 14.03
CA ASP A 275 4.23 -15.21 14.23
C ASP A 275 3.57 -16.47 13.64
N ARG A 276 4.37 -17.33 13.01
CA ARG A 276 3.91 -18.61 12.43
C ARG A 276 3.85 -19.72 13.46
N GLY A 277 3.03 -20.73 13.19
CA GLY A 277 2.87 -21.89 14.03
C GLY A 277 2.04 -21.65 15.30
N PRO A 278 2.10 -22.57 16.28
CA PRO A 278 1.33 -22.46 17.53
C PRO A 278 1.74 -21.25 18.38
N ARG A 279 0.74 -20.49 18.87
CA ARG A 279 0.93 -19.25 19.65
C ARG A 279 0.06 -19.16 20.90
N GLY A 280 -0.44 -20.25 21.39
CA GLY A 280 -1.27 -20.31 22.57
C GLY A 280 -2.56 -21.08 22.32
N THR A 281 -3.51 -20.93 23.24
CA THR A 281 -4.79 -21.63 23.19
C THR A 281 -5.96 -20.70 23.48
N CYS A 282 -7.13 -21.07 22.97
CA CYS A 282 -8.41 -20.44 23.31
C CYS A 282 -9.40 -21.56 23.67
N HIS A 283 -9.85 -21.61 24.92
CA HIS A 283 -10.70 -22.72 25.46
C HIS A 283 -10.11 -24.12 25.17
N GLY A 284 -8.77 -24.20 25.08
CA GLY A 284 -8.04 -25.43 24.76
C GLY A 284 -7.84 -25.69 23.25
N ALA A 285 -8.51 -24.98 22.36
CA ALA A 285 -8.18 -25.01 20.94
C ALA A 285 -6.85 -24.31 20.67
N VAL A 286 -5.98 -24.88 19.84
CA VAL A 286 -4.66 -24.32 19.51
C VAL A 286 -4.83 -23.14 18.59
N ILE A 287 -4.19 -22.02 18.93
CA ILE A 287 -4.09 -20.84 18.07
C ILE A 287 -2.83 -21.01 17.19
N ALA A 288 -3.00 -21.09 15.88
CA ALA A 288 -1.87 -21.12 14.93
C ALA A 288 -2.23 -20.40 13.63
N ASN A 289 -1.27 -19.67 13.06
CA ASN A 289 -1.41 -19.04 11.75
C ASN A 289 -2.71 -18.22 11.57
N GLY A 290 -3.15 -17.54 12.63
CA GLY A 290 -4.36 -16.72 12.61
C GLY A 290 -5.69 -17.45 12.83
N ASN A 291 -5.68 -18.78 13.03
CA ASN A 291 -6.85 -19.62 13.20
C ASN A 291 -6.81 -20.42 14.49
N LEU A 292 -7.97 -21.03 14.82
CA LEU A 292 -8.09 -22.04 15.87
C LEU A 292 -8.09 -23.44 15.26
N TYR A 293 -7.47 -24.40 15.97
CA TYR A 293 -7.40 -25.78 15.55
C TYR A 293 -7.69 -26.74 16.72
N CYS A 294 -8.13 -27.94 16.38
CA CYS A 294 -8.27 -29.02 17.37
C CYS A 294 -6.96 -29.23 18.14
N PRO A 295 -6.98 -29.42 19.47
CA PRO A 295 -5.77 -29.63 20.25
C PRO A 295 -4.94 -30.87 19.80
N GLN A 296 -5.57 -31.82 19.12
CA GLN A 296 -4.92 -33.01 18.57
C GLN A 296 -4.51 -32.86 17.08
N THR A 297 -4.46 -31.65 16.57
CA THR A 297 -3.94 -31.41 15.21
C THR A 297 -2.46 -31.78 15.15
N PRO A 298 -2.01 -32.57 14.15
CA PRO A 298 -0.61 -32.94 14.01
C PRO A 298 0.32 -31.69 14.02
N PRO A 299 1.39 -31.67 14.83
CA PRO A 299 2.27 -30.50 14.96
C PRO A 299 2.87 -30.06 13.63
N ALA A 300 3.17 -31.00 12.73
CA ALA A 300 3.71 -30.70 11.40
C ALA A 300 2.74 -29.85 10.55
N LEU A 301 1.42 -30.07 10.68
CA LEU A 301 0.41 -29.27 9.96
C LEU A 301 0.28 -27.87 10.54
N LEU A 302 0.43 -27.71 11.85
CA LEU A 302 0.38 -26.39 12.52
C LEU A 302 1.58 -25.50 12.14
N GLN A 303 2.69 -26.09 11.71
CA GLN A 303 3.94 -25.39 11.36
C GLN A 303 4.12 -25.18 9.85
N LEU A 304 3.08 -25.42 9.04
CA LEU A 304 3.17 -25.20 7.60
C LEU A 304 3.59 -23.77 7.28
N SER A 305 4.59 -23.66 6.41
CA SER A 305 5.10 -22.40 5.89
C SER A 305 4.65 -22.18 4.44
N PRO A 306 4.63 -20.94 3.94
CA PRO A 306 4.35 -20.69 2.53
C PRO A 306 5.33 -21.40 1.62
N LEU A 307 4.87 -21.73 0.42
CA LEU A 307 5.74 -22.27 -0.62
C LEU A 307 6.84 -21.27 -0.98
N PRO A 308 8.09 -21.72 -1.14
CA PRO A 308 9.16 -20.86 -1.61
C PRO A 308 8.91 -20.40 -3.05
N PRO A 309 9.46 -19.25 -3.46
CA PRO A 309 9.46 -18.87 -4.87
C PRO A 309 10.08 -19.96 -5.75
N GLY A 310 9.40 -20.29 -6.84
CA GLY A 310 9.88 -21.33 -7.77
C GLY A 310 9.58 -22.78 -7.37
N ALA A 311 8.71 -23.01 -6.38
CA ALA A 311 8.25 -24.34 -6.02
C ALA A 311 7.75 -25.12 -7.25
N THR A 312 8.12 -26.38 -7.33
CA THR A 312 7.70 -27.28 -8.41
C THR A 312 6.21 -27.64 -8.31
N PRO A 313 5.54 -28.07 -9.41
CA PRO A 313 4.15 -28.53 -9.37
C PRO A 313 3.92 -29.64 -8.33
N LYS A 314 4.87 -30.56 -8.16
CA LYS A 314 4.80 -31.65 -7.16
C LYS A 314 4.82 -31.11 -5.73
N GLN A 315 5.72 -30.15 -5.43
CA GLN A 315 5.77 -29.48 -4.13
C GLN A 315 4.49 -28.70 -3.86
N THR A 316 3.97 -28.02 -4.87
CA THR A 316 2.71 -27.28 -4.78
C THR A 316 1.55 -28.21 -4.45
N ALA A 317 1.40 -29.33 -5.17
CA ALA A 317 0.33 -30.30 -4.91
C ALA A 317 0.42 -30.92 -3.50
N ALA A 318 1.62 -31.29 -3.06
CA ALA A 318 1.83 -31.82 -1.72
C ALA A 318 1.46 -30.80 -0.62
N HIS A 319 1.87 -29.54 -0.80
CA HIS A 319 1.55 -28.47 0.14
C HIS A 319 0.04 -28.17 0.15
N ASP A 320 -0.63 -28.18 -1.00
CA ASP A 320 -2.07 -27.96 -1.10
C ASP A 320 -2.85 -29.09 -0.40
N GLN A 321 -2.37 -30.33 -0.49
CA GLN A 321 -2.93 -31.45 0.26
C GLN A 321 -2.76 -31.28 1.77
N GLN A 322 -1.58 -30.86 2.25
CA GLN A 322 -1.33 -30.60 3.67
C GLN A 322 -2.21 -29.46 4.21
N THR A 323 -2.39 -28.38 3.44
CA THR A 323 -3.27 -27.27 3.86
C THR A 323 -4.73 -27.68 3.86
N ALA A 324 -5.17 -28.54 2.94
CA ALA A 324 -6.52 -29.09 2.93
C ALA A 324 -6.76 -30.00 4.16
N GLU A 325 -5.78 -30.81 4.53
CA GLU A 325 -5.83 -31.63 5.75
C GLU A 325 -5.89 -30.75 7.00
N LEU A 326 -5.02 -29.73 7.11
CA LEU A 326 -5.06 -28.77 8.22
C LEU A 326 -6.42 -28.11 8.36
N ALA A 327 -7.08 -27.73 7.26
CA ALA A 327 -8.41 -27.11 7.26
C ALA A 327 -9.51 -28.03 7.84
N ARG A 328 -9.34 -29.35 7.78
CA ARG A 328 -10.26 -30.31 8.42
C ARG A 328 -10.20 -30.23 9.95
N HIS A 329 -9.05 -29.90 10.53
CA HIS A 329 -8.87 -29.74 11.97
C HIS A 329 -9.36 -28.38 12.51
N LYS A 330 -9.77 -27.46 11.64
CA LYS A 330 -10.26 -26.14 12.00
C LYS A 330 -11.71 -26.23 12.47
N PRO A 331 -12.07 -25.65 13.66
CA PRO A 331 -13.45 -25.53 14.10
C PRO A 331 -14.35 -24.88 13.04
N GLY A 332 -15.57 -25.35 12.98
CA GLY A 332 -16.60 -24.75 12.12
C GLY A 332 -17.14 -23.46 12.73
N ARG A 333 -17.38 -22.45 11.91
CA ARG A 333 -18.03 -21.21 12.37
C ARG A 333 -19.49 -21.48 12.64
N HIS A 334 -19.98 -21.10 13.82
CA HIS A 334 -21.36 -21.31 14.25
C HIS A 334 -22.20 -20.04 14.14
N THR A 335 -21.65 -18.87 14.49
CA THR A 335 -22.31 -17.57 14.33
C THR A 335 -21.45 -16.60 13.54
N ALA A 336 -22.08 -15.56 12.94
CA ALA A 336 -21.37 -14.38 12.48
C ALA A 336 -20.74 -13.62 13.67
N ASP A 337 -19.87 -12.65 13.40
CA ASP A 337 -19.39 -11.72 14.42
C ASP A 337 -20.57 -10.85 14.88
N ASP A 338 -20.69 -10.64 16.19
CA ASP A 338 -21.59 -9.65 16.76
C ASP A 338 -21.00 -8.22 16.66
N ALA A 339 -21.73 -7.24 17.21
CA ALA A 339 -21.30 -5.83 17.19
C ALA A 339 -19.94 -5.59 17.88
N ASP A 340 -19.59 -6.43 18.85
CA ASP A 340 -18.33 -6.36 19.60
C ASP A 340 -17.22 -7.24 18.99
N GLY A 341 -17.52 -7.94 17.88
CA GLY A 341 -16.58 -8.81 17.15
C GLY A 341 -16.43 -10.20 17.75
N TYR A 342 -17.32 -10.65 18.65
CA TYR A 342 -17.35 -12.02 19.15
C TYR A 342 -18.12 -12.93 18.21
N HIS A 343 -17.66 -14.17 18.09
CA HIS A 343 -18.38 -15.22 17.37
C HIS A 343 -18.22 -16.56 18.07
N ARG A 344 -19.07 -17.53 17.70
CA ARG A 344 -18.98 -18.88 18.20
C ARG A 344 -18.45 -19.84 17.15
N VAL A 345 -17.67 -20.81 17.60
CA VAL A 345 -17.16 -21.89 16.75
C VAL A 345 -17.47 -23.24 17.39
N THR A 346 -17.60 -24.26 16.55
CA THR A 346 -17.96 -25.63 16.91
C THR A 346 -16.80 -26.59 16.61
N CYS A 347 -16.59 -27.57 17.49
CA CYS A 347 -15.57 -28.61 17.30
C CYS A 347 -15.64 -29.24 15.88
N PRO A 348 -14.49 -29.46 15.20
CA PRO A 348 -14.47 -30.03 13.85
C PRO A 348 -15.07 -31.44 13.77
N ALA A 349 -15.05 -32.24 14.84
CA ALA A 349 -15.73 -33.51 14.88
C ALA A 349 -17.26 -33.39 14.87
N VAL A 350 -17.79 -32.34 15.53
CA VAL A 350 -19.23 -32.05 15.51
C VAL A 350 -19.70 -31.57 14.14
N THR A 351 -18.83 -30.85 13.42
CA THR A 351 -19.14 -30.39 12.06
C THR A 351 -18.80 -31.39 10.96
N GLY A 352 -18.47 -32.65 11.31
CA GLY A 352 -18.24 -33.72 10.35
C GLY A 352 -16.93 -33.62 9.57
N LYS A 353 -15.93 -32.91 10.07
CA LYS A 353 -14.64 -32.74 9.38
C LYS A 353 -13.59 -33.77 9.77
N ILE A 354 -13.65 -34.26 10.99
CA ILE A 354 -12.74 -35.28 11.56
C ILE A 354 -13.51 -36.31 12.38
N ARG A 355 -12.93 -37.48 12.55
CA ARG A 355 -13.41 -38.55 13.45
C ARG A 355 -12.72 -38.41 14.80
N CYS A 356 -13.51 -38.39 15.89
CA CYS A 356 -13.01 -38.24 17.26
C CYS A 356 -13.79 -39.06 18.24
N PRO A 357 -13.17 -39.94 19.07
CA PRO A 357 -13.87 -40.75 20.06
C PRO A 357 -14.65 -39.95 21.10
N LEU A 358 -14.22 -38.71 21.41
CA LEU A 358 -14.96 -37.79 22.30
C LEU A 358 -16.28 -37.30 21.68
N ARG A 359 -16.55 -37.58 20.45
CA ARG A 359 -17.78 -37.26 19.69
C ARG A 359 -18.24 -38.52 18.93
N PRO A 360 -18.88 -39.48 19.59
CA PRO A 360 -19.19 -40.80 18.99
C PRO A 360 -19.89 -40.73 17.65
N GLN A 361 -20.76 -39.73 17.43
CA GLN A 361 -21.43 -39.51 16.15
C GLN A 361 -20.46 -39.27 14.99
N SER A 362 -19.28 -38.66 15.25
CA SER A 362 -18.27 -38.42 14.22
C SER A 362 -17.58 -39.71 13.78
N MET A 363 -17.64 -40.78 14.55
CA MET A 363 -17.02 -42.07 14.23
C MET A 363 -17.80 -42.84 13.14
N THR A 364 -19.01 -42.41 12.82
CA THR A 364 -19.81 -42.95 11.69
C THR A 364 -19.37 -42.38 10.33
N LEU A 365 -18.54 -41.32 10.32
CA LEU A 365 -17.98 -40.77 9.09
C LEU A 365 -17.09 -41.77 8.36
N ASP A 366 -16.97 -41.58 7.03
CA ASP A 366 -16.08 -42.38 6.20
C ASP A 366 -14.63 -42.32 6.68
N ARG A 367 -13.90 -43.45 6.52
CA ARG A 367 -12.51 -43.60 6.96
C ARG A 367 -11.51 -42.67 6.24
N SER A 368 -11.90 -42.01 5.17
CA SER A 368 -11.11 -40.97 4.52
C SER A 368 -10.99 -39.67 5.32
N HIS A 369 -11.80 -39.51 6.38
CA HIS A 369 -11.67 -38.40 7.29
C HIS A 369 -10.54 -38.65 8.31
N PRO A 370 -9.73 -37.59 8.65
CA PRO A 370 -8.71 -37.70 9.67
C PRO A 370 -9.32 -38.20 10.99
N GLU A 371 -8.67 -39.15 11.65
CA GLU A 371 -9.10 -39.72 12.93
C GLU A 371 -8.19 -39.29 14.06
N ILE A 372 -8.78 -38.85 15.17
CA ILE A 372 -8.08 -38.58 16.42
C ILE A 372 -7.88 -39.91 17.17
N LEU A 373 -6.69 -40.49 17.09
CA LEU A 373 -6.36 -41.76 17.70
C LEU A 373 -6.18 -41.66 19.21
N SER A 374 -5.65 -40.55 19.72
CA SER A 374 -5.34 -40.34 21.13
C SER A 374 -5.99 -39.04 21.63
N PRO A 375 -7.28 -39.06 21.99
CA PRO A 375 -7.92 -37.89 22.56
C PRO A 375 -7.30 -37.54 23.93
N PRO A 376 -7.34 -36.26 24.37
CA PRO A 376 -6.78 -35.86 25.66
C PRO A 376 -7.57 -36.55 26.81
N GLU A 377 -6.85 -37.00 27.85
CA GLU A 377 -7.46 -37.60 29.06
C GLU A 377 -8.39 -36.61 29.76
N HIS A 378 -7.99 -35.33 29.81
CA HIS A 378 -8.80 -34.24 30.36
C HIS A 378 -9.23 -33.30 29.21
N PRO A 379 -10.37 -33.61 28.55
CA PRO A 379 -10.80 -32.87 27.39
C PRO A 379 -11.13 -31.42 27.70
N PRO A 380 -10.50 -30.43 26.99
CA PRO A 380 -10.78 -29.02 27.23
C PRO A 380 -12.17 -28.59 26.72
N ALA A 381 -12.58 -27.37 27.05
CA ALA A 381 -13.89 -26.82 26.71
C ALA A 381 -14.23 -26.92 25.22
N CYS A 382 -13.25 -26.72 24.32
CA CYS A 382 -13.44 -26.87 22.86
C CYS A 382 -13.82 -28.29 22.46
N CYS A 383 -13.51 -29.32 23.28
CA CYS A 383 -13.88 -30.71 23.04
C CYS A 383 -15.18 -31.11 23.70
N THR A 384 -15.53 -30.51 24.85
CA THR A 384 -16.69 -30.91 25.67
C THR A 384 -17.94 -30.07 25.41
N GLN A 385 -17.77 -28.75 25.18
CA GLN A 385 -18.89 -27.85 24.90
C GLN A 385 -19.37 -27.99 23.44
N GLN A 386 -20.61 -27.62 23.19
CA GLN A 386 -21.17 -27.58 21.85
C GLN A 386 -20.53 -26.50 21.02
N THR A 387 -20.32 -25.32 21.61
CA THR A 387 -19.66 -24.18 21.00
C THR A 387 -18.74 -23.49 22.01
N ILE A 388 -17.69 -22.84 21.54
CA ILE A 388 -16.85 -21.91 22.29
C ILE A 388 -16.95 -20.52 21.71
N THR A 389 -16.90 -19.50 22.57
CA THR A 389 -16.89 -18.09 22.13
C THR A 389 -15.46 -17.62 21.87
N VAL A 390 -15.27 -16.97 20.74
CA VAL A 390 -13.98 -16.42 20.30
C VAL A 390 -14.09 -14.91 20.23
N GLY A 391 -13.32 -14.21 21.04
CA GLY A 391 -13.30 -12.75 21.06
C GLY A 391 -12.43 -12.13 19.95
N PRO A 392 -12.60 -10.83 19.70
CA PRO A 392 -11.86 -10.09 18.66
C PRO A 392 -10.36 -10.08 18.91
N GLN A 393 -9.90 -10.22 20.15
CA GLN A 393 -8.49 -10.24 20.55
C GLN A 393 -7.79 -11.58 20.23
N ILE A 394 -8.55 -12.66 20.04
CA ILE A 394 -7.97 -13.96 19.74
C ILE A 394 -7.39 -13.97 18.33
N ALA A 395 -6.11 -14.26 18.23
CA ALA A 395 -5.34 -14.19 16.98
C ALA A 395 -5.45 -12.81 16.26
N ALA A 396 -5.71 -11.73 16.99
CA ALA A 396 -6.02 -10.41 16.42
C ALA A 396 -4.95 -9.91 15.44
N LYS A 397 -3.68 -10.18 15.72
CA LYS A 397 -2.54 -9.82 14.86
C LYS A 397 -2.51 -10.60 13.54
N THR A 398 -2.80 -11.90 13.61
CA THR A 398 -2.56 -12.86 12.54
C THR A 398 -3.82 -13.35 11.81
N ARG A 399 -5.01 -13.04 12.35
CA ARG A 399 -6.30 -13.37 11.72
C ARG A 399 -6.42 -12.65 10.38
N GLN A 400 -6.83 -13.35 9.35
CA GLN A 400 -6.95 -12.79 8.00
C GLN A 400 -8.07 -13.48 7.21
N LYS A 401 -8.36 -12.93 6.02
CA LYS A 401 -9.46 -13.36 5.15
C LYS A 401 -9.38 -14.85 4.78
N HIS A 402 -8.20 -15.29 4.40
CA HIS A 402 -7.96 -16.67 3.98
C HIS A 402 -7.09 -17.41 4.97
N ASP A 403 -7.26 -18.72 5.05
CA ASP A 403 -6.42 -19.57 5.89
C ASP A 403 -4.97 -19.55 5.39
N TYR A 404 -4.05 -19.12 6.24
CA TYR A 404 -2.63 -19.11 5.92
C TYR A 404 -2.01 -20.51 6.19
N PRO A 405 -1.19 -21.04 5.27
CA PRO A 405 -0.79 -20.55 3.95
C PRO A 405 -1.51 -21.26 2.77
N SER A 406 -2.84 -21.30 2.79
CA SER A 406 -3.67 -22.03 1.82
C SER A 406 -3.51 -21.57 0.36
N PRO A 407 -3.97 -22.35 -0.64
CA PRO A 407 -4.02 -21.93 -2.03
C PRO A 407 -4.84 -20.65 -2.25
N ALA A 408 -5.92 -20.46 -1.50
CA ALA A 408 -6.74 -19.25 -1.57
C ALA A 408 -5.96 -18.03 -1.09
N TRP A 409 -5.28 -18.15 0.07
CA TRP A 409 -4.37 -17.11 0.56
C TRP A 409 -3.29 -16.78 -0.48
N ARG A 410 -2.62 -17.78 -1.05
CA ARG A 410 -1.54 -17.59 -2.02
C ARG A 410 -1.99 -16.83 -3.27
N ARG A 411 -3.18 -17.16 -3.81
CA ARG A 411 -3.75 -16.40 -4.94
C ARG A 411 -4.09 -14.96 -4.56
N SER A 412 -4.72 -14.76 -3.42
CA SER A 412 -5.10 -13.45 -2.93
C SER A 412 -3.87 -12.59 -2.61
N TYR A 413 -2.87 -13.15 -1.93
CA TYR A 413 -1.62 -12.47 -1.58
C TYR A 413 -0.77 -12.08 -2.80
N ALA A 414 -0.84 -12.82 -3.90
CA ALA A 414 -0.11 -12.51 -5.14
C ALA A 414 -0.43 -11.10 -5.69
N ARG A 415 -1.58 -10.52 -5.34
CA ARG A 415 -1.96 -9.13 -5.68
C ARG A 415 -1.01 -8.09 -5.08
N ARG A 416 -0.25 -8.43 -4.02
CA ARG A 416 0.74 -7.54 -3.39
C ARG A 416 1.82 -7.05 -4.37
N THR A 417 2.13 -7.83 -5.41
CA THR A 417 3.12 -7.43 -6.41
C THR A 417 2.81 -6.09 -7.10
N SER A 418 1.58 -5.59 -6.99
CA SER A 418 1.18 -4.27 -7.51
C SER A 418 1.85 -3.11 -6.78
N SER A 419 2.04 -3.22 -5.46
CA SER A 419 2.78 -2.21 -4.68
C SER A 419 4.27 -2.19 -5.06
N GLU A 420 4.88 -3.37 -5.27
CA GLU A 420 6.26 -3.47 -5.73
C GLU A 420 6.44 -2.82 -7.11
N ARG A 421 5.47 -3.03 -8.03
CA ARG A 421 5.47 -2.35 -9.34
C ARG A 421 5.31 -0.85 -9.20
N THR A 422 4.54 -0.38 -8.24
CA THR A 422 4.39 1.05 -7.97
C THR A 422 5.72 1.66 -7.58
N PHE A 423 6.43 1.07 -6.61
CA PHE A 423 7.73 1.57 -6.19
C PHE A 423 8.82 1.39 -7.24
N SER A 424 8.83 0.29 -7.98
CA SER A 424 9.80 0.13 -9.08
C SER A 424 9.63 1.21 -10.15
N THR A 425 8.40 1.61 -10.45
CA THR A 425 8.12 2.66 -11.44
C THR A 425 8.60 4.04 -10.96
N ILE A 426 8.37 4.41 -9.70
CA ILE A 426 8.80 5.73 -9.19
C ILE A 426 10.30 5.78 -8.86
N LYS A 427 10.98 4.64 -8.80
CA LYS A 427 12.43 4.53 -8.64
C LYS A 427 13.17 4.39 -9.98
N ASP A 428 12.46 4.20 -11.08
CA ASP A 428 13.07 4.02 -12.41
C ASP A 428 13.59 5.34 -12.97
N PRO A 429 14.91 5.50 -13.15
CA PRO A 429 15.52 6.72 -13.69
C PRO A 429 15.06 7.09 -15.10
N ALA A 430 14.53 6.13 -15.87
CA ALA A 430 14.04 6.38 -17.23
C ALA A 430 12.71 7.14 -17.24
N THR A 431 11.94 7.08 -16.17
CA THR A 431 10.64 7.75 -16.08
C THR A 431 10.58 8.77 -14.96
N HIS A 432 11.03 8.37 -13.78
CA HIS A 432 11.09 9.18 -12.56
C HIS A 432 12.21 8.65 -11.68
N SER A 433 12.63 9.42 -10.71
CA SER A 433 13.49 8.90 -9.65
C SER A 433 13.19 9.60 -8.35
N ILE A 434 13.12 8.83 -7.27
CA ILE A 434 13.10 9.35 -5.90
C ILE A 434 14.48 9.24 -5.25
N ALA A 435 15.50 8.87 -6.01
CA ALA A 435 16.86 8.78 -5.53
C ALA A 435 17.40 10.15 -5.09
N ARG A 436 18.31 10.13 -4.13
CA ARG A 436 19.04 11.32 -3.71
C ARG A 436 19.66 12.03 -4.91
N GLY A 437 19.48 13.35 -5.01
CA GLY A 437 19.95 14.15 -6.15
C GLY A 437 18.90 14.38 -7.24
N TRP A 438 17.95 13.47 -7.46
CA TRP A 438 16.77 13.74 -8.27
C TRP A 438 15.77 14.64 -7.54
N CYS A 439 15.59 14.45 -6.24
CA CYS A 439 14.80 15.33 -5.41
C CYS A 439 15.71 16.10 -4.45
N ARG A 440 15.91 17.38 -4.72
CA ARG A 440 16.70 18.28 -3.87
C ARG A 440 15.86 19.09 -2.89
N LEU A 441 14.58 18.77 -2.76
CA LEU A 441 13.72 19.36 -1.74
C LEU A 441 14.13 18.81 -0.37
N THR A 442 14.17 19.69 0.62
CA THR A 442 14.55 19.34 1.99
C THR A 442 13.35 19.53 2.92
N GLY A 443 13.19 18.60 3.87
CA GLY A 443 12.07 18.57 4.81
C GLY A 443 10.90 17.70 4.33
N LEU A 444 10.14 17.20 5.31
CA LEU A 444 9.03 16.28 5.09
C LEU A 444 7.94 16.90 4.19
N THR A 445 7.49 18.10 4.51
CA THR A 445 6.35 18.74 3.82
C THR A 445 6.58 18.97 2.33
N PRO A 446 7.68 19.61 1.88
CA PRO A 446 7.92 19.80 0.45
C PRO A 446 8.12 18.47 -0.29
N LEU A 447 8.78 17.52 0.34
CA LEU A 447 9.03 16.21 -0.25
C LEU A 447 7.74 15.41 -0.41
N MET A 448 6.87 15.37 0.62
CA MET A 448 5.59 14.65 0.57
C MET A 448 4.65 15.23 -0.50
N LEU A 449 4.53 16.55 -0.60
CA LEU A 449 3.72 17.21 -1.62
C LEU A 449 4.22 16.86 -3.03
N TRP A 450 5.55 16.84 -3.22
CA TRP A 450 6.14 16.44 -4.48
C TRP A 450 5.86 14.97 -4.83
N LEU A 451 5.97 14.07 -3.85
CA LEU A 451 5.69 12.65 -4.03
C LEU A 451 4.21 12.39 -4.35
N ALA A 452 3.28 13.16 -3.78
CA ALA A 452 1.87 13.07 -4.16
C ALA A 452 1.64 13.49 -5.62
N CYS A 453 2.26 14.58 -6.07
CA CYS A 453 2.24 14.96 -7.48
C CYS A 453 2.86 13.89 -8.39
N LEU A 454 3.96 13.26 -7.96
CA LEU A 454 4.61 12.17 -8.69
C LEU A 454 3.70 10.96 -8.86
N LEU A 455 3.02 10.54 -7.80
CA LEU A 455 2.09 9.41 -7.84
C LEU A 455 0.85 9.73 -8.69
N ALA A 456 0.35 10.98 -8.65
CA ALA A 456 -0.75 11.42 -9.51
C ALA A 456 -0.35 11.36 -11.01
N VAL A 457 0.83 11.86 -11.37
CA VAL A 457 1.38 11.75 -12.73
C VAL A 457 1.60 10.30 -13.13
N ARG A 458 2.08 9.45 -12.23
CA ARG A 458 2.16 8.00 -12.47
C ARG A 458 0.80 7.39 -12.77
N ASN A 459 -0.23 7.75 -12.01
CA ASN A 459 -1.59 7.27 -12.23
C ASN A 459 -2.07 7.60 -13.64
N GLN A 460 -1.84 8.81 -14.14
CA GLN A 460 -2.17 9.20 -15.52
C GLN A 460 -1.46 8.33 -16.57
N ARG A 461 -0.19 8.03 -16.35
CA ARG A 461 0.56 7.14 -17.26
C ARG A 461 0.04 5.71 -17.25
N ILE A 462 -0.33 5.20 -16.08
CA ILE A 462 -0.93 3.86 -15.94
C ILE A 462 -2.28 3.82 -16.64
N LEU A 463 -3.13 4.85 -16.47
CA LEU A 463 -4.42 4.96 -17.14
C LEU A 463 -4.27 4.98 -18.67
N THR A 464 -3.37 5.82 -19.20
CA THR A 464 -3.10 5.88 -20.64
C THR A 464 -2.65 4.51 -21.20
N ALA A 465 -1.77 3.82 -20.47
CA ALA A 465 -1.33 2.49 -20.87
C ALA A 465 -2.45 1.44 -20.76
N TRP A 466 -3.28 1.55 -19.74
CA TRP A 466 -4.45 0.70 -19.52
C TRP A 466 -5.47 0.85 -20.65
N ASP A 467 -5.88 2.07 -20.97
CA ASP A 467 -6.85 2.37 -22.03
C ASP A 467 -6.34 1.91 -23.40
N THR A 468 -5.04 2.14 -23.67
CA THR A 468 -4.38 1.64 -24.89
C THR A 468 -4.45 0.12 -24.97
N HIS A 469 -4.22 -0.57 -23.85
CA HIS A 469 -4.29 -2.03 -23.78
C HIS A 469 -5.72 -2.55 -23.97
N GLN A 470 -6.70 -1.91 -23.33
CA GLN A 470 -8.11 -2.27 -23.48
C GLN A 470 -8.59 -2.07 -24.93
N ALA A 471 -8.24 -0.95 -25.56
CA ALA A 471 -8.56 -0.67 -26.95
C ALA A 471 -7.92 -1.70 -27.91
N ASP A 472 -6.64 -2.07 -27.69
CA ASP A 472 -5.97 -3.11 -28.48
C ASP A 472 -6.65 -4.48 -28.29
N THR A 473 -7.01 -4.82 -27.06
CA THR A 473 -7.70 -6.09 -26.76
C THR A 473 -9.06 -6.17 -27.45
N ALA A 474 -9.85 -5.09 -27.37
CA ALA A 474 -11.15 -5.02 -28.04
C ALA A 474 -11.01 -5.10 -29.57
N ARG A 475 -10.07 -4.38 -30.17
CA ARG A 475 -9.78 -4.43 -31.60
C ARG A 475 -9.38 -5.83 -32.07
N ARG A 476 -8.52 -6.53 -31.30
CA ARG A 476 -8.11 -7.91 -31.61
C ARG A 476 -9.27 -8.89 -31.50
N ALA A 477 -10.10 -8.77 -30.48
CA ALA A 477 -11.29 -9.59 -30.31
C ALA A 477 -12.26 -9.40 -31.50
N ALA A 478 -12.52 -8.16 -31.92
CA ALA A 478 -13.34 -7.85 -33.06
C ALA A 478 -12.77 -8.43 -34.39
N ALA A 479 -11.45 -8.55 -34.50
CA ALA A 479 -10.76 -9.15 -35.64
C ALA A 479 -10.60 -10.69 -35.53
N GLY A 480 -11.15 -11.34 -34.51
CA GLY A 480 -11.00 -12.79 -34.27
C GLY A 480 -9.55 -13.22 -33.93
N LEU A 481 -8.70 -12.27 -33.54
CA LEU A 481 -7.30 -12.53 -33.20
C LEU A 481 -7.14 -12.90 -31.72
N PRO A 482 -6.25 -13.84 -31.37
CA PRO A 482 -6.01 -14.19 -29.97
C PRO A 482 -5.43 -12.98 -29.19
N PRO A 483 -5.66 -12.89 -27.86
CA PRO A 483 -5.04 -11.87 -27.02
C PRO A 483 -3.51 -11.85 -27.18
N ARG A 484 -2.89 -10.68 -27.06
CA ARG A 484 -1.43 -10.62 -27.07
C ARG A 484 -0.87 -11.39 -25.89
N THR A 485 -0.10 -12.43 -26.15
CA THR A 485 0.70 -13.08 -25.12
C THR A 485 1.76 -12.10 -24.61
N ARG A 486 1.73 -11.76 -23.31
CA ARG A 486 2.83 -11.07 -22.69
C ARG A 486 4.05 -12.00 -22.75
N HIS A 487 4.95 -11.79 -23.69
CA HIS A 487 6.28 -12.37 -23.61
C HIS A 487 6.91 -11.89 -22.29
N ARG A 488 6.98 -12.77 -21.30
CA ARG A 488 7.82 -12.58 -20.13
C ARG A 488 9.25 -12.40 -20.70
N ARG A 489 9.72 -11.16 -20.80
CA ARG A 489 11.16 -10.96 -21.03
C ARG A 489 11.88 -11.75 -19.94
N ARG A 490 12.49 -12.86 -20.32
CA ARG A 490 13.51 -13.48 -19.46
C ARG A 490 14.49 -12.37 -19.15
N ARG A 491 14.59 -11.98 -17.88
CA ARG A 491 15.74 -11.20 -17.43
C ARG A 491 16.96 -12.08 -17.72
N SER A 492 17.60 -11.85 -18.85
CA SER A 492 18.96 -12.28 -19.04
C SER A 492 19.77 -11.48 -18.03
N THR A 493 20.24 -12.13 -16.99
CA THR A 493 21.28 -11.58 -16.13
C THR A 493 22.43 -11.21 -17.07
N PRO A 494 22.86 -9.94 -17.14
CA PRO A 494 24.00 -9.63 -17.99
C PRO A 494 25.20 -10.44 -17.51
N ALA A 495 25.78 -11.22 -18.39
CA ALA A 495 27.00 -12.00 -18.12
C ALA A 495 28.21 -11.13 -17.73
N SER A 496 28.07 -9.80 -17.80
CA SER A 496 29.13 -8.83 -17.52
C SER A 496 29.36 -8.51 -16.04
N LEU A 497 28.57 -9.09 -15.11
CA LEU A 497 28.80 -8.88 -13.68
C LEU A 497 29.56 -10.03 -13.01
N ALA A 498 30.04 -11.02 -13.77
CA ALA A 498 30.77 -12.17 -13.22
C ALA A 498 32.30 -12.02 -13.25
N THR A 499 32.83 -10.93 -13.79
CA THR A 499 34.30 -10.68 -13.81
C THR A 499 34.56 -9.38 -13.07
N GLY A 500 34.86 -9.46 -11.76
CA GLY A 500 35.58 -8.41 -11.06
C GLY A 500 36.97 -8.27 -11.67
N PRO A 501 37.56 -7.05 -11.66
CA PRO A 501 38.93 -6.85 -12.11
C PRO A 501 39.92 -7.63 -11.22
N PRO A 502 41.09 -8.02 -11.79
CA PRO A 502 42.11 -8.77 -11.07
C PRO A 502 42.72 -7.95 -9.92
#